data_cf644a94e08e588bec4c14aef64b2723
#
_entry.id   cf644a94e08e588bec4c14aef64b2723
#
_cell.length_a   1.000
_cell.length_b   1.000
_cell.length_c   1.000
_cell.angle_alpha   90.00
_cell.angle_beta   90.00
_cell.angle_gamma   90.00
#
_symmetry.space_group_name_H-M   'P 1'
#
loop_
_entity.id
_entity.type
_entity.pdbx_description
1 polymer ?
#
loop_
_entity_poly.entity_id
_entity_poly.type
_entity_poly.pdbx_seq_one_letter_code
_entity_poly.pdbx_strand_id
1 'polypeptide(L)'
;MTLRIILLLCLLVLTARAIGATEVFHTAAQQASSPKYVTLPDGHVGGICVDLFRLMEAREPALRIEGDQRFLPLRRLEKKVQHGQLDFICGVGENPARRDHFIVLAPAIFTVHYHLAVRRDDPVEIRSWQDVRALGQAGIILINHGSGAIARLQDIGGLIIDSGGISNQANYEKLLMKRGRFVYYRSPGFESDLREQGLADKIRILPTVMEETPFYILFHRHSAPERLTLFANTLQRLADSGELAALARRYP
;
A
#
# COMPACT_ATOMS: atom_id res chain seq x y z
N MET A 1 -33.77 -35.37 -45.08
CA MET A 1 -32.85 -34.22 -45.08
C MET A 1 -33.17 -33.18 -44.01
N THR A 2 -34.43 -32.96 -43.69
CA THR A 2 -34.91 -31.94 -42.72
C THR A 2 -34.53 -32.21 -41.23
N LEU A 3 -34.53 -33.48 -40.80
CA LEU A 3 -34.28 -33.85 -39.41
C LEU A 3 -32.79 -33.67 -38.99
N ARG A 4 -31.84 -33.87 -39.92
CA ARG A 4 -30.41 -33.65 -39.68
C ARG A 4 -30.01 -32.17 -39.57
N ILE A 5 -30.73 -31.28 -40.24
CA ILE A 5 -30.48 -29.83 -40.19
C ILE A 5 -30.98 -29.26 -38.85
N ILE A 6 -32.09 -29.76 -38.29
CA ILE A 6 -32.61 -29.33 -36.99
C ILE A 6 -31.67 -29.76 -35.86
N LEU A 7 -31.04 -30.95 -35.92
CA LEU A 7 -30.08 -31.41 -34.91
C LEU A 7 -28.77 -30.58 -34.95
N LEU A 8 -28.31 -30.11 -36.11
CA LEU A 8 -27.14 -29.23 -36.22
C LEU A 8 -27.41 -27.82 -35.70
N LEU A 9 -28.64 -27.29 -35.89
CA LEU A 9 -29.02 -25.98 -35.34
C LEU A 9 -29.10 -26.00 -33.81
N CYS A 10 -29.56 -27.11 -33.19
CA CYS A 10 -29.60 -27.25 -31.75
C CYS A 10 -28.22 -27.38 -31.10
N LEU A 11 -27.18 -27.90 -31.80
CA LEU A 11 -25.81 -27.96 -31.30
C LEU A 11 -25.10 -26.62 -31.34
N LEU A 12 -25.49 -25.69 -32.20
CA LEU A 12 -24.86 -24.35 -32.28
C LEU A 12 -25.36 -23.38 -31.19
N VAL A 13 -26.48 -23.65 -30.52
CA VAL A 13 -27.03 -22.79 -29.48
C VAL A 13 -26.43 -23.06 -28.09
N LEU A 14 -25.71 -24.18 -27.92
CA LEU A 14 -25.13 -24.57 -26.61
C LEU A 14 -23.74 -23.96 -26.30
N THR A 15 -23.20 -23.11 -27.15
CA THR A 15 -21.92 -22.43 -26.90
C THR A 15 -22.05 -20.93 -26.61
N ALA A 16 -23.24 -20.44 -26.30
CA ALA A 16 -23.37 -19.15 -25.66
C ALA A 16 -22.74 -19.26 -24.26
N ARG A 17 -21.41 -19.07 -24.18
CA ARG A 17 -20.76 -18.72 -22.91
C ARG A 17 -21.56 -17.54 -22.37
N ALA A 18 -22.25 -17.77 -21.26
CA ALA A 18 -22.79 -16.69 -20.46
C ALA A 18 -21.61 -15.76 -20.17
N ILE A 19 -21.52 -14.64 -20.89
CA ILE A 19 -20.66 -13.53 -20.51
C ILE A 19 -21.28 -13.09 -19.20
N GLY A 20 -20.73 -13.60 -18.09
CA GLY A 20 -21.15 -13.22 -16.75
C GLY A 20 -21.10 -11.69 -16.67
N ALA A 21 -22.11 -11.09 -16.05
CA ALA A 21 -22.14 -9.65 -15.85
C ALA A 21 -20.81 -9.23 -15.17
N THR A 22 -20.18 -8.19 -15.70
CA THR A 22 -18.95 -7.65 -15.12
C THR A 22 -19.27 -7.05 -13.75
N GLU A 23 -18.60 -7.54 -12.70
CA GLU A 23 -18.70 -7.03 -11.34
C GLU A 23 -17.85 -5.77 -11.20
N VAL A 24 -18.49 -4.66 -10.87
CA VAL A 24 -17.82 -3.37 -10.66
C VAL A 24 -17.54 -3.17 -9.18
N PHE A 25 -16.27 -2.88 -8.87
CA PHE A 25 -15.79 -2.58 -7.52
C PHE A 25 -15.35 -1.11 -7.44
N HIS A 26 -15.85 -0.39 -6.45
CA HIS A 26 -15.57 1.02 -6.27
C HIS A 26 -14.54 1.26 -5.17
N THR A 27 -13.55 2.08 -5.48
CA THR A 27 -12.54 2.53 -4.52
C THR A 27 -12.21 4.01 -4.73
N ALA A 28 -11.14 4.51 -4.10
CA ALA A 28 -10.51 5.78 -4.45
C ALA A 28 -9.03 5.77 -4.06
N ALA A 29 -8.23 6.62 -4.67
CA ALA A 29 -6.82 6.79 -4.36
C ALA A 29 -6.61 7.45 -3.00
N GLN A 30 -5.66 6.96 -2.22
CA GLN A 30 -5.28 7.58 -0.96
C GLN A 30 -4.34 8.75 -1.19
N GLN A 31 -4.65 9.92 -0.62
CA GLN A 31 -3.75 11.08 -0.62
C GLN A 31 -2.46 10.81 0.17
N ALA A 32 -1.38 11.50 -0.22
CA ALA A 32 -0.07 11.48 0.46
C ALA A 32 0.44 10.05 0.75
N SER A 33 0.40 9.17 -0.25
CA SER A 33 0.71 7.76 -0.07
C SER A 33 1.66 7.17 -1.13
N SER A 34 2.47 7.99 -1.77
CA SER A 34 3.50 7.53 -2.72
C SER A 34 4.36 6.41 -2.11
N PRO A 35 4.75 5.39 -2.90
CA PRO A 35 4.43 5.15 -4.31
C PRO A 35 3.12 4.36 -4.52
N LYS A 36 2.31 4.19 -3.47
CA LYS A 36 1.04 3.44 -3.53
C LYS A 36 0.06 4.07 -4.51
N TYR A 37 -0.06 5.40 -4.44
CA TYR A 37 -0.75 6.25 -5.40
C TYR A 37 0.08 7.49 -5.67
N VAL A 38 0.26 7.82 -6.93
CA VAL A 38 1.01 8.99 -7.42
C VAL A 38 0.24 9.68 -8.52
N THR A 39 0.43 10.99 -8.69
CA THR A 39 -0.04 11.68 -9.89
C THR A 39 1.04 11.58 -10.96
N LEU A 40 0.68 11.02 -12.10
CA LEU A 40 1.55 10.90 -13.26
C LEU A 40 1.65 12.23 -14.02
N PRO A 41 2.66 12.40 -14.91
CA PRO A 41 2.82 13.64 -15.68
C PRO A 41 1.63 14.02 -16.56
N ASP A 42 0.83 13.04 -16.99
CA ASP A 42 -0.39 13.22 -17.78
C ASP A 42 -1.63 13.57 -16.92
N GLY A 43 -1.46 13.71 -15.61
CA GLY A 43 -2.52 14.02 -14.65
C GLY A 43 -3.31 12.80 -14.13
N HIS A 44 -3.10 11.62 -14.69
CA HIS A 44 -3.72 10.38 -14.19
C HIS A 44 -3.10 9.93 -12.86
N VAL A 45 -3.87 9.15 -12.12
CA VAL A 45 -3.36 8.46 -10.93
C VAL A 45 -2.73 7.14 -11.35
N GLY A 46 -1.50 6.92 -10.93
CA GLY A 46 -0.74 5.68 -11.06
C GLY A 46 -0.28 5.15 -9.71
N GLY A 47 0.67 4.21 -9.70
CA GLY A 47 1.29 3.63 -8.52
C GLY A 47 0.86 2.19 -8.26
N ILE A 48 1.42 1.59 -7.18
CA ILE A 48 1.29 0.14 -6.89
C ILE A 48 -0.16 -0.35 -6.94
N CYS A 49 -1.09 0.40 -6.31
CA CYS A 49 -2.49 -0.02 -6.25
C CYS A 49 -3.18 0.06 -7.62
N VAL A 50 -2.93 1.12 -8.39
CA VAL A 50 -3.52 1.26 -9.74
C VAL A 50 -3.00 0.18 -10.67
N ASP A 51 -1.70 -0.09 -10.64
CA ASP A 51 -1.10 -1.17 -11.43
C ASP A 51 -1.64 -2.55 -11.02
N LEU A 52 -1.86 -2.78 -9.73
CA LEU A 52 -2.51 -4.00 -9.25
C LEU A 52 -3.93 -4.12 -9.81
N PHE A 53 -4.70 -3.04 -9.82
CA PHE A 53 -6.08 -3.05 -10.34
C PHE A 53 -6.10 -3.39 -11.83
N ARG A 54 -5.24 -2.76 -12.63
CA ARG A 54 -5.13 -3.06 -14.07
C ARG A 54 -4.68 -4.51 -14.32
N LEU A 55 -3.79 -5.02 -13.49
CA LEU A 55 -3.36 -6.41 -13.57
C LEU A 55 -4.51 -7.38 -13.21
N MET A 56 -5.29 -7.08 -12.19
CA MET A 56 -6.47 -7.88 -11.81
C MET A 56 -7.52 -7.89 -12.92
N GLU A 57 -7.85 -6.73 -13.48
CA GLU A 57 -8.80 -6.60 -14.61
C GLU A 57 -8.32 -7.38 -15.86
N ALA A 58 -7.02 -7.35 -16.14
CA ALA A 58 -6.45 -8.08 -17.26
C ALA A 58 -6.49 -9.62 -17.07
N ARG A 59 -6.43 -10.10 -15.84
CA ARG A 59 -6.48 -11.53 -15.51
C ARG A 59 -7.88 -12.06 -15.23
N GLU A 60 -8.83 -11.17 -14.94
CA GLU A 60 -10.23 -11.50 -14.65
C GLU A 60 -11.17 -10.52 -15.35
N PRO A 61 -11.61 -10.81 -16.57
CA PRO A 61 -12.50 -9.93 -17.34
C PRO A 61 -13.86 -9.68 -16.71
N ALA A 62 -14.29 -10.55 -15.78
CA ALA A 62 -15.50 -10.36 -15.00
C ALA A 62 -15.36 -9.34 -13.86
N LEU A 63 -14.14 -8.77 -13.66
CA LEU A 63 -13.83 -7.81 -12.61
C LEU A 63 -13.49 -6.45 -13.22
N ARG A 64 -14.11 -5.39 -12.71
CA ARG A 64 -13.81 -4.00 -13.05
C ARG A 64 -13.63 -3.16 -11.79
N ILE A 65 -12.63 -2.29 -11.76
CA ILE A 65 -12.36 -1.40 -10.63
C ILE A 65 -12.50 0.06 -11.09
N GLU A 66 -13.29 0.83 -10.35
CA GLU A 66 -13.59 2.21 -10.67
C GLU A 66 -13.34 3.15 -9.47
N GLY A 67 -13.15 4.45 -9.76
CA GLY A 67 -12.97 5.50 -8.75
C GLY A 67 -11.52 5.70 -8.30
N ASP A 68 -10.59 4.86 -8.73
CA ASP A 68 -9.17 4.91 -8.41
C ASP A 68 -8.44 6.18 -8.91
N GLN A 69 -9.08 6.97 -9.75
CA GLN A 69 -8.56 8.25 -10.27
C GLN A 69 -8.90 9.46 -9.38
N ARG A 70 -9.55 9.25 -8.23
CA ARG A 70 -9.94 10.32 -7.31
C ARG A 70 -9.25 10.18 -5.97
N PHE A 71 -8.48 11.19 -5.58
CA PHE A 71 -7.80 11.21 -4.29
C PHE A 71 -8.74 11.56 -3.12
N LEU A 72 -8.60 10.80 -2.01
CA LEU A 72 -9.25 11.07 -0.72
C LEU A 72 -8.26 10.84 0.44
N PRO A 73 -8.38 11.60 1.55
CA PRO A 73 -7.65 11.28 2.78
C PRO A 73 -8.02 9.89 3.32
N LEU A 74 -7.05 9.16 3.91
CA LEU A 74 -7.27 7.79 4.40
C LEU A 74 -8.48 7.68 5.33
N ARG A 75 -8.64 8.58 6.30
CA ARG A 75 -9.78 8.57 7.22
C ARG A 75 -11.14 8.69 6.51
N ARG A 76 -11.17 9.42 5.39
CA ARG A 76 -12.39 9.56 4.58
C ARG A 76 -12.65 8.30 3.76
N LEU A 77 -11.60 7.64 3.25
CA LEU A 77 -11.69 6.34 2.60
C LEU A 77 -12.26 5.30 3.56
N GLU A 78 -11.67 5.17 4.75
CA GLU A 78 -12.13 4.23 5.78
C GLU A 78 -13.62 4.45 6.12
N LYS A 79 -14.04 5.69 6.37
CA LYS A 79 -15.46 5.98 6.62
C LYS A 79 -16.36 5.59 5.45
N LYS A 80 -15.95 5.88 4.20
CA LYS A 80 -16.76 5.54 3.02
C LYS A 80 -16.91 4.03 2.83
N VAL A 81 -15.85 3.26 3.06
CA VAL A 81 -15.92 1.79 3.00
C VAL A 81 -16.74 1.24 4.17
N GLN A 82 -16.60 1.75 5.39
CA GLN A 82 -17.43 1.36 6.52
C GLN A 82 -18.93 1.55 6.26
N HIS A 83 -19.32 2.60 5.53
CA HIS A 83 -20.71 2.90 5.19
C HIS A 83 -21.16 2.28 3.84
N GLY A 84 -20.36 1.43 3.21
CA GLY A 84 -20.71 0.79 1.93
C GLY A 84 -20.79 1.74 0.73
N GLN A 85 -20.23 2.97 0.85
CA GLN A 85 -20.14 3.94 -0.27
C GLN A 85 -18.94 3.67 -1.19
N LEU A 86 -18.01 2.85 -0.76
CA LEU A 86 -16.92 2.25 -1.51
C LEU A 86 -16.82 0.79 -1.07
N ASP A 87 -16.34 -0.06 -1.96
CA ASP A 87 -16.20 -1.49 -1.68
C ASP A 87 -14.94 -1.79 -0.88
N PHE A 88 -13.81 -1.12 -1.19
CA PHE A 88 -12.54 -1.45 -0.56
C PHE A 88 -11.53 -0.29 -0.52
N ILE A 89 -10.47 -0.49 0.26
CA ILE A 89 -9.25 0.34 0.31
C ILE A 89 -8.05 -0.54 -0.03
N CYS A 90 -7.14 -0.05 -0.88
CA CYS A 90 -5.91 -0.75 -1.25
C CYS A 90 -4.71 -0.27 -0.42
N GLY A 91 -3.87 -1.23 -0.01
CA GLY A 91 -2.56 -0.95 0.55
C GLY A 91 -2.59 -0.33 1.95
N VAL A 92 -3.22 -1.00 2.89
CA VAL A 92 -3.32 -0.54 4.28
C VAL A 92 -2.89 -1.67 5.21
N GLY A 93 -2.07 -1.33 6.22
CA GLY A 93 -1.72 -2.26 7.28
C GLY A 93 -2.93 -2.60 8.15
N GLU A 94 -3.00 -3.82 8.62
CA GLU A 94 -4.04 -4.24 9.57
C GLU A 94 -3.71 -3.80 10.99
N ASN A 95 -4.75 -3.64 11.80
CA ASN A 95 -4.69 -3.48 13.24
C ASN A 95 -6.03 -3.92 13.85
N PRO A 96 -6.14 -4.09 15.19
CA PRO A 96 -7.39 -4.54 15.81
C PRO A 96 -8.60 -3.70 15.42
N ALA A 97 -8.52 -2.37 15.48
CA ALA A 97 -9.63 -1.48 15.12
C ALA A 97 -10.08 -1.65 13.66
N ARG A 98 -9.16 -1.91 12.72
CA ARG A 98 -9.52 -2.19 11.34
C ARG A 98 -10.16 -3.55 11.16
N ARG A 99 -9.71 -4.59 11.86
CA ARG A 99 -10.34 -5.92 11.84
C ARG A 99 -11.79 -5.89 12.32
N ASP A 100 -12.13 -4.99 13.25
CA ASP A 100 -13.50 -4.83 13.73
C ASP A 100 -14.45 -4.25 12.66
N HIS A 101 -13.91 -3.49 11.72
CA HIS A 101 -14.70 -2.73 10.74
C HIS A 101 -14.59 -3.21 9.30
N PHE A 102 -13.56 -3.99 8.97
CA PHE A 102 -13.27 -4.41 7.59
C PHE A 102 -12.99 -5.91 7.51
N ILE A 103 -13.16 -6.46 6.33
CA ILE A 103 -12.60 -7.76 5.95
C ILE A 103 -11.20 -7.50 5.39
N VAL A 104 -10.19 -8.11 6.01
CA VAL A 104 -8.79 -8.06 5.53
C VAL A 104 -8.62 -9.20 4.53
N LEU A 105 -8.39 -8.88 3.26
CA LEU A 105 -8.16 -9.90 2.23
C LEU A 105 -6.70 -10.34 2.22
N ALA A 106 -6.49 -11.65 2.37
CA ALA A 106 -5.23 -12.30 2.07
C ALA A 106 -5.13 -12.59 0.55
N PRO A 107 -3.91 -12.70 -0.01
CA PRO A 107 -2.63 -12.42 0.62
C PRO A 107 -2.36 -10.92 0.79
N ALA A 108 -1.32 -10.57 1.56
CA ALA A 108 -0.78 -9.20 1.56
C ALA A 108 -0.34 -8.82 0.14
N ILE A 109 -0.63 -7.59 -0.28
CA ILE A 109 -0.31 -7.12 -1.64
C ILE A 109 1.16 -6.70 -1.77
N PHE A 110 1.74 -6.20 -0.70
CA PHE A 110 3.18 -5.94 -0.53
C PHE A 110 3.50 -5.74 0.95
N THR A 111 4.77 -5.84 1.30
CA THR A 111 5.26 -5.55 2.65
C THR A 111 5.97 -4.20 2.66
N VAL A 112 5.64 -3.39 3.65
CA VAL A 112 6.33 -2.13 3.93
C VAL A 112 7.44 -2.40 4.93
N HIS A 113 8.65 -1.98 4.60
CA HIS A 113 9.83 -2.06 5.46
C HIS A 113 10.13 -0.66 6.02
N TYR A 114 10.27 -0.55 7.32
CA TYR A 114 10.64 0.71 7.94
C TYR A 114 12.15 0.73 8.22
N HIS A 115 12.77 1.82 7.84
CA HIS A 115 14.19 2.05 8.02
C HIS A 115 14.47 3.33 8.80
N LEU A 116 15.66 3.42 9.34
CA LEU A 116 16.25 4.66 9.82
C LEU A 116 17.16 5.23 8.73
N ALA A 117 17.09 6.53 8.50
CA ALA A 117 18.05 7.23 7.69
C ALA A 117 18.83 8.24 8.56
N VAL A 118 20.07 8.48 8.18
CA VAL A 118 21.01 9.36 8.86
C VAL A 118 21.67 10.30 7.87
N ARG A 119 22.34 11.33 8.35
CA ARG A 119 23.24 12.12 7.51
C ARG A 119 24.31 11.21 6.90
N ARG A 120 24.73 11.49 5.69
CA ARG A 120 25.70 10.65 4.98
C ARG A 120 27.04 10.53 5.69
N ASP A 121 27.45 11.56 6.42
CA ASP A 121 28.69 11.62 7.20
C ASP A 121 28.59 10.97 8.58
N ASP A 122 27.40 10.55 9.03
CA ASP A 122 27.22 9.88 10.32
C ASP A 122 27.64 8.40 10.20
N PRO A 123 28.68 7.95 10.93
CA PRO A 123 29.21 6.59 10.84
C PRO A 123 28.36 5.57 11.61
N VAL A 124 27.22 5.98 12.21
CA VAL A 124 26.45 5.10 13.07
C VAL A 124 25.94 3.87 12.33
N GLU A 125 26.02 2.73 12.99
CA GLU A 125 25.39 1.48 12.60
C GLU A 125 24.31 1.13 13.63
N ILE A 126 23.13 0.78 13.15
CA ILE A 126 22.01 0.34 13.98
C ILE A 126 21.56 -1.03 13.49
N ARG A 127 21.46 -1.98 14.39
CA ARG A 127 21.02 -3.36 14.12
C ARG A 127 19.72 -3.70 14.84
N SER A 128 19.35 -2.90 15.86
CA SER A 128 18.20 -3.12 16.69
C SER A 128 17.70 -1.82 17.34
N TRP A 129 16.50 -1.85 17.89
CA TRP A 129 15.98 -0.76 18.72
C TRP A 129 16.79 -0.54 19.99
N GLN A 130 17.49 -1.57 20.47
CA GLN A 130 18.35 -1.45 21.64
C GLN A 130 19.56 -0.53 21.35
N ASP A 131 20.13 -0.60 20.16
CA ASP A 131 21.22 0.29 19.74
C ASP A 131 20.76 1.75 19.74
N VAL A 132 19.54 2.01 19.25
CA VAL A 132 18.94 3.35 19.28
C VAL A 132 18.76 3.85 20.72
N ARG A 133 18.22 3.00 21.61
CA ARG A 133 18.04 3.33 23.03
C ARG A 133 19.37 3.67 23.73
N ALA A 134 20.43 2.93 23.41
CA ALA A 134 21.75 3.13 24.01
C ALA A 134 22.34 4.53 23.71
N LEU A 135 21.86 5.19 22.64
CA LEU A 135 22.29 6.55 22.27
C LEU A 135 21.64 7.63 23.15
N GLY A 136 20.57 7.33 23.89
CA GLY A 136 19.83 8.30 24.69
C GLY A 136 19.47 9.55 23.91
N GLN A 137 19.82 10.73 24.42
CA GLN A 137 19.53 12.01 23.77
C GLN A 137 20.20 12.18 22.40
N ALA A 138 21.25 11.44 22.11
CA ALA A 138 21.89 11.46 20.78
C ALA A 138 21.13 10.60 19.74
N GLY A 139 20.07 9.85 20.14
CA GLY A 139 19.30 8.94 19.31
C GLY A 139 17.91 9.45 18.93
N ILE A 140 17.67 10.76 18.86
CA ILE A 140 16.35 11.33 18.51
C ILE A 140 15.91 10.87 17.13
N ILE A 141 14.67 10.32 17.08
CA ILE A 141 13.99 9.84 15.89
C ILE A 141 12.99 10.89 15.40
N LEU A 142 13.19 11.36 14.18
CA LEU A 142 12.28 12.27 13.50
C LEU A 142 11.23 11.46 12.72
N ILE A 143 9.96 11.79 12.90
CA ILE A 143 8.83 11.15 12.21
C ILE A 143 7.74 12.17 11.91
N ASN A 144 7.00 11.98 10.83
CA ASN A 144 5.93 12.88 10.43
C ASN A 144 4.79 12.92 11.47
N HIS A 145 4.32 14.12 11.75
CA HIS A 145 3.14 14.33 12.57
C HIS A 145 1.94 13.52 12.03
N GLY A 146 1.21 12.87 12.94
CA GLY A 146 0.06 12.04 12.58
C GLY A 146 0.40 10.72 11.86
N SER A 147 1.68 10.36 11.77
CA SER A 147 2.07 9.03 11.26
C SER A 147 1.50 7.92 12.13
N GLY A 148 0.89 6.91 11.48
CA GLY A 148 0.42 5.70 12.18
C GLY A 148 1.53 4.88 12.85
N ALA A 149 2.80 5.14 12.50
CA ALA A 149 3.95 4.47 13.11
C ALA A 149 4.36 5.06 14.47
N ILE A 150 3.85 6.25 14.86
CA ILE A 150 4.19 6.88 16.15
C ILE A 150 3.79 5.97 17.32
N ALA A 151 2.57 5.45 17.30
CA ALA A 151 2.09 4.55 18.36
C ALA A 151 2.99 3.33 18.52
N ARG A 152 3.41 2.71 17.42
CA ARG A 152 4.33 1.56 17.45
C ARG A 152 5.70 1.91 18.03
N LEU A 153 6.27 3.07 17.64
CA LEU A 153 7.53 3.52 18.24
C LEU A 153 7.39 3.80 19.74
N GLN A 154 6.24 4.28 20.18
CA GLN A 154 5.92 4.48 21.61
C GLN A 154 5.81 3.14 22.34
N ASP A 155 5.16 2.14 21.74
CA ASP A 155 5.00 0.79 22.29
C ASP A 155 6.36 0.06 22.45
N ILE A 156 7.31 0.29 21.54
CA ILE A 156 8.70 -0.20 21.67
C ILE A 156 9.35 0.33 22.94
N GLY A 157 9.03 1.55 23.34
CA GLY A 157 9.47 2.17 24.59
C GLY A 157 10.95 2.57 24.61
N GLY A 158 11.30 3.54 25.45
CA GLY A 158 12.68 4.00 25.67
C GLY A 158 13.31 4.72 24.47
N LEU A 159 12.53 5.09 23.47
CA LEU A 159 12.96 5.87 22.31
C LEU A 159 12.62 7.36 22.49
N ILE A 160 13.46 8.24 21.99
CA ILE A 160 13.18 9.69 21.97
C ILE A 160 12.67 10.06 20.58
N ILE A 161 11.41 10.49 20.52
CA ILE A 161 10.67 10.71 19.29
C ILE A 161 10.34 12.19 19.14
N ASP A 162 10.73 12.81 18.04
CA ASP A 162 10.26 14.14 17.61
C ASP A 162 9.27 13.95 16.45
N SER A 163 7.99 14.11 16.73
CA SER A 163 6.90 14.05 15.76
C SER A 163 6.38 15.45 15.36
N GLY A 164 7.18 16.48 15.53
CA GLY A 164 6.80 17.86 15.19
C GLY A 164 6.97 18.22 13.72
N GLY A 165 7.57 17.36 12.88
CA GLY A 165 7.68 17.58 11.43
C GLY A 165 6.36 17.26 10.72
N ILE A 166 5.86 18.16 9.89
CA ILE A 166 4.59 18.00 9.15
C ILE A 166 4.78 17.31 7.79
N SER A 167 6.02 17.12 7.34
CA SER A 167 6.38 16.50 6.07
C SER A 167 7.73 15.80 6.17
N ASN A 168 8.02 14.91 5.20
CA ASN A 168 9.34 14.30 5.09
C ASN A 168 10.43 15.36 4.92
N GLN A 169 10.20 16.36 4.06
CA GLN A 169 11.14 17.46 3.84
C GLN A 169 11.50 18.15 5.15
N ALA A 170 10.51 18.53 5.97
CA ALA A 170 10.76 19.16 7.26
C ALA A 170 11.61 18.29 8.20
N ASN A 171 11.42 16.97 8.17
CA ASN A 171 12.24 16.05 8.97
C ASN A 171 13.65 15.88 8.39
N TYR A 172 13.84 15.89 7.06
CA TYR A 172 15.16 15.88 6.46
C TYR A 172 15.93 17.16 6.77
N GLU A 173 15.28 18.33 6.76
CA GLU A 173 15.88 19.59 7.17
C GLU A 173 16.32 19.55 8.63
N LYS A 174 15.47 19.06 9.55
CA LYS A 174 15.84 18.84 10.96
C LYS A 174 17.04 17.90 11.11
N LEU A 175 17.08 16.79 10.34
CA LEU A 175 18.18 15.83 10.33
C LEU A 175 19.50 16.51 9.93
N LEU A 176 19.49 17.27 8.84
CA LEU A 176 20.67 17.99 8.33
C LEU A 176 21.12 19.10 9.30
N MET A 177 20.18 19.75 10.00
CA MET A 177 20.46 20.73 11.07
C MET A 177 20.87 20.08 12.40
N LYS A 178 21.03 18.74 12.46
CA LYS A 178 21.39 17.99 13.68
C LYS A 178 20.38 18.11 14.82
N ARG A 179 19.10 18.43 14.52
CA ARG A 179 18.00 18.49 15.50
C ARG A 179 17.42 17.11 15.84
N GLY A 180 17.81 16.10 15.11
CA GLY A 180 17.58 14.68 15.33
C GLY A 180 18.70 13.90 14.64
N ARG A 181 18.83 12.63 14.96
CA ARG A 181 19.86 11.77 14.37
C ARG A 181 19.29 10.87 13.30
N PHE A 182 18.03 10.45 13.45
CA PHE A 182 17.37 9.50 12.58
C PHE A 182 16.11 10.10 11.98
N VAL A 183 15.84 9.80 10.70
CA VAL A 183 14.50 9.89 10.13
C VAL A 183 13.98 8.46 10.00
N TYR A 184 12.80 8.20 10.55
CA TYR A 184 12.10 6.93 10.45
C TYR A 184 11.07 7.00 9.33
N TYR A 185 11.30 6.24 8.27
CA TYR A 185 10.41 6.21 7.12
C TYR A 185 10.37 4.83 6.48
N ARG A 186 9.45 4.64 5.56
CA ARG A 186 9.13 3.35 4.96
C ARG A 186 9.62 3.21 3.53
N SER A 187 10.05 2.00 3.16
CA SER A 187 10.15 1.53 1.78
C SER A 187 8.95 0.62 1.46
N PRO A 188 8.43 0.61 0.25
CA PRO A 188 8.89 1.38 -0.91
C PRO A 188 8.64 2.89 -0.76
N GLY A 189 9.44 3.68 -1.43
CA GLY A 189 9.29 5.13 -1.57
C GLY A 189 10.32 5.98 -0.82
N PHE A 190 11.17 5.42 0.04
CA PHE A 190 12.16 6.22 0.79
C PHE A 190 13.25 6.76 -0.14
N GLU A 191 13.83 5.88 -0.96
CA GLU A 191 14.91 6.30 -1.87
C GLU A 191 14.43 7.26 -2.94
N SER A 192 13.23 7.04 -3.50
CA SER A 192 12.65 7.94 -4.50
C SER A 192 12.38 9.33 -3.91
N ASP A 193 11.85 9.39 -2.68
CA ASP A 193 11.61 10.66 -1.98
C ASP A 193 12.91 11.44 -1.75
N LEU A 194 13.99 10.76 -1.33
CA LEU A 194 15.30 11.40 -1.19
C LEU A 194 15.87 11.91 -2.53
N ARG A 195 15.69 11.16 -3.61
CA ARG A 195 16.13 11.57 -4.95
C ARG A 195 15.34 12.77 -5.47
N GLU A 196 14.02 12.74 -5.35
CA GLU A 196 13.13 13.83 -5.77
C GLU A 196 13.42 15.14 -5.05
N GLN A 197 13.87 15.05 -3.80
CA GLN A 197 14.23 16.22 -3.00
C GLN A 197 15.72 16.63 -3.14
N GLY A 198 16.51 15.93 -3.98
CA GLY A 198 17.94 16.21 -4.16
C GLY A 198 18.78 15.99 -2.91
N LEU A 199 18.41 15.00 -2.09
CA LEU A 199 19.06 14.70 -0.79
C LEU A 199 19.76 13.35 -0.75
N ALA A 200 19.77 12.59 -1.84
CA ALA A 200 20.37 11.26 -1.90
C ALA A 200 21.90 11.25 -1.65
N ASP A 201 22.58 12.36 -1.89
CA ASP A 201 24.00 12.57 -1.59
C ASP A 201 24.28 13.01 -0.14
N LYS A 202 23.27 13.52 0.58
CA LYS A 202 23.38 14.08 1.93
C LYS A 202 22.84 13.16 3.02
N ILE A 203 21.92 12.27 2.65
CA ILE A 203 21.24 11.33 3.56
C ILE A 203 21.48 9.92 3.06
N ARG A 204 21.74 8.99 3.97
CA ARG A 204 21.81 7.56 3.69
C ARG A 204 20.79 6.80 4.51
N ILE A 205 20.15 5.83 3.89
CA ILE A 205 19.25 4.89 4.56
C ILE A 205 20.12 3.78 5.17
N LEU A 206 19.87 3.44 6.43
CA LEU A 206 20.52 2.31 7.09
C LEU A 206 19.95 1.00 6.53
N PRO A 207 20.79 -0.03 6.31
CA PRO A 207 20.35 -1.27 5.68
C PRO A 207 19.39 -2.09 6.56
N THR A 208 19.43 -1.89 7.87
CA THR A 208 18.59 -2.63 8.81
C THR A 208 17.12 -2.30 8.63
N VAL A 209 16.33 -3.33 8.38
CA VAL A 209 14.87 -3.26 8.48
C VAL A 209 14.50 -3.24 9.96
N MET A 210 14.01 -2.11 10.44
CA MET A 210 13.62 -1.94 11.83
C MET A 210 12.27 -2.54 12.13
N GLU A 211 11.39 -2.60 11.11
CA GLU A 211 10.03 -3.11 11.23
C GLU A 211 9.48 -3.47 9.85
N GLU A 212 8.66 -4.52 9.81
CA GLU A 212 7.94 -4.93 8.61
C GLU A 212 6.43 -4.87 8.86
N THR A 213 5.69 -4.38 7.89
CA THR A 213 4.23 -4.32 7.97
C THR A 213 3.63 -4.78 6.65
N PRO A 214 2.95 -5.92 6.62
CA PRO A 214 2.21 -6.33 5.43
C PRO A 214 1.02 -5.41 5.19
N PHE A 215 0.83 -5.00 3.95
CA PHE A 215 -0.30 -4.18 3.51
C PHE A 215 -1.26 -5.01 2.68
N TYR A 216 -2.54 -4.80 2.95
CA TYR A 216 -3.66 -5.58 2.45
C TYR A 216 -4.65 -4.73 1.69
N ILE A 217 -5.60 -5.40 1.06
CA ILE A 217 -6.88 -4.81 0.65
C ILE A 217 -7.87 -5.00 1.79
N LEU A 218 -8.51 -3.92 2.22
CA LEU A 218 -9.54 -3.92 3.24
C LEU A 218 -10.90 -3.71 2.58
N PHE A 219 -11.77 -4.70 2.68
CA PHE A 219 -13.13 -4.68 2.12
C PHE A 219 -14.17 -4.24 3.12
N HIS A 220 -15.30 -3.71 2.60
CA HIS A 220 -16.49 -3.46 3.38
C HIS A 220 -16.96 -4.75 4.08
N ARG A 221 -17.28 -4.65 5.38
CA ARG A 221 -17.56 -5.81 6.23
C ARG A 221 -18.78 -6.64 5.77
N HIS A 222 -19.74 -5.99 5.11
CA HIS A 222 -20.97 -6.64 4.64
C HIS A 222 -20.99 -6.83 3.11
N SER A 223 -19.82 -6.93 2.48
CA SER A 223 -19.73 -7.27 1.04
C SER A 223 -20.30 -8.66 0.78
N ALA A 224 -21.02 -8.81 -0.33
CA ALA A 224 -21.59 -10.09 -0.73
C ALA A 224 -20.49 -11.16 -0.90
N PRO A 225 -20.67 -12.38 -0.39
CA PRO A 225 -19.66 -13.43 -0.41
C PRO A 225 -19.13 -13.75 -1.81
N GLU A 226 -19.98 -13.72 -2.82
CA GLU A 226 -19.63 -14.02 -4.22
C GLU A 226 -18.66 -12.96 -4.77
N ARG A 227 -18.90 -11.67 -4.48
CA ARG A 227 -18.05 -10.55 -4.87
C ARG A 227 -16.68 -10.64 -4.19
N LEU A 228 -16.68 -10.94 -2.89
CA LEU A 228 -15.43 -11.17 -2.13
C LEU A 228 -14.64 -12.34 -2.70
N THR A 229 -15.30 -13.45 -3.01
CA THR A 229 -14.68 -14.65 -3.58
C THR A 229 -14.04 -14.37 -4.94
N LEU A 230 -14.74 -13.67 -5.83
CA LEU A 230 -14.21 -13.27 -7.14
C LEU A 230 -12.93 -12.45 -6.98
N PHE A 231 -12.96 -11.42 -6.14
CA PHE A 231 -11.83 -10.52 -5.91
C PHE A 231 -10.65 -11.25 -5.24
N ALA A 232 -10.92 -12.00 -4.17
CA ALA A 232 -9.91 -12.74 -3.41
C ALA A 232 -9.22 -13.82 -4.26
N ASN A 233 -9.98 -14.59 -5.05
CA ASN A 233 -9.43 -15.61 -5.93
C ASN A 233 -8.54 -14.98 -7.03
N THR A 234 -8.93 -13.82 -7.56
CA THR A 234 -8.12 -13.11 -8.53
C THR A 234 -6.80 -12.64 -7.92
N LEU A 235 -6.85 -12.04 -6.72
CA LEU A 235 -5.66 -11.64 -5.98
C LEU A 235 -4.75 -12.85 -5.65
N GLN A 236 -5.34 -13.98 -5.22
CA GLN A 236 -4.59 -15.20 -4.91
C GLN A 236 -3.88 -15.76 -6.15
N ARG A 237 -4.55 -15.82 -7.32
CA ARG A 237 -3.91 -16.25 -8.57
C ARG A 237 -2.69 -15.39 -8.93
N LEU A 238 -2.75 -14.07 -8.71
CA LEU A 238 -1.60 -13.17 -8.93
C LEU A 238 -0.46 -13.45 -7.95
N ALA A 239 -0.77 -13.82 -6.73
CA ALA A 239 0.23 -14.23 -5.74
C ALA A 239 0.90 -15.56 -6.14
N ASP A 240 0.10 -16.57 -6.48
CA ASP A 240 0.57 -17.91 -6.84
C ASP A 240 1.42 -17.91 -8.12
N SER A 241 1.09 -17.05 -9.09
CA SER A 241 1.87 -16.87 -10.32
C SER A 241 3.15 -16.04 -10.12
N GLY A 242 3.33 -15.40 -8.97
CA GLY A 242 4.43 -14.49 -8.68
C GLY A 242 4.29 -13.09 -9.30
N GLU A 243 3.19 -12.81 -10.01
CA GLU A 243 2.93 -11.49 -10.62
C GLU A 243 2.77 -10.39 -9.56
N LEU A 244 2.16 -10.71 -8.42
CA LEU A 244 2.02 -9.77 -7.31
C LEU A 244 3.38 -9.37 -6.75
N ALA A 245 4.30 -10.33 -6.55
CA ALA A 245 5.66 -10.05 -6.11
C ALA A 245 6.47 -9.30 -7.17
N ALA A 246 6.28 -9.61 -8.46
CA ALA A 246 6.91 -8.88 -9.55
C ALA A 246 6.44 -7.43 -9.63
N LEU A 247 5.14 -7.19 -9.38
CA LEU A 247 4.58 -5.84 -9.29
C LEU A 247 5.23 -5.03 -8.15
N ALA A 248 5.31 -5.60 -6.94
CA ALA A 248 5.91 -4.92 -5.79
C ALA A 248 7.38 -4.51 -6.03
N ARG A 249 8.16 -5.35 -6.72
CA ARG A 249 9.58 -5.05 -7.06
C ARG A 249 9.77 -3.89 -8.03
N ARG A 250 8.76 -3.46 -8.75
CA ARG A 250 8.84 -2.26 -9.63
C ARG A 250 8.87 -0.95 -8.83
N TYR A 251 8.59 -1.03 -7.54
CA TYR A 251 8.50 0.13 -6.64
C TYR A 251 9.49 -0.04 -5.48
N PRO A 252 10.79 0.30 -5.68
CA PRO A 252 11.85 0.16 -4.67
C PRO A 252 11.74 1.17 -3.50
#